data_1172e7b50d79a9559f7ea6769824fa11
#
_entry.id   1172e7b50d79a9559f7ea6769824fa11
#
_cell.length_a   1.000
_cell.length_b   1.000
_cell.length_c   1.000
_cell.angle_alpha   90.00
_cell.angle_beta   90.00
_cell.angle_gamma   90.00
#
_symmetry.space_group_name_H-M   'P 1'
#
loop_
_entity.id
_entity.type
_entity.pdbx_description
1 polymer ?
#
loop_
_entity_poly.entity_id
_entity_poly.type
_entity_poly.pdbx_seq_one_letter_code
_entity_poly.pdbx_strand_id
1 'polypeptide(L)'
;MTILVIDGQGGKLGKTLVENIKKSFPHLEIMAVGPNSAASDVMRRAGADRVATGENPVIVACRSAQIIVGPIGIAIADALMGEISPAMANAVASSNAYRVLIPMNLCSTYVAGVDKKSSAILDDAMAHIRSLLEGMENKP
;
A
#
# COMPACT_ATOMS: atom_id res chain seq x y z
N MET A 1 12.41 5.92 -8.58
CA MET A 1 11.48 4.78 -8.37
C MET A 1 10.52 5.14 -7.26
N THR A 2 9.23 4.91 -7.43
CA THR A 2 8.17 5.33 -6.52
C THR A 2 7.40 4.13 -5.98
N ILE A 3 7.24 4.07 -4.68
CA ILE A 3 6.34 3.14 -3.98
C ILE A 3 5.10 3.90 -3.56
N LEU A 4 3.93 3.34 -3.87
CA LEU A 4 2.63 3.86 -3.44
C LEU A 4 2.11 3.04 -2.26
N VAL A 5 1.93 3.68 -1.13
CA VAL A 5 1.26 3.10 0.04
C VAL A 5 -0.19 3.58 0.06
N ILE A 6 -1.13 2.64 0.07
CA ILE A 6 -2.56 2.93 0.22
C ILE A 6 -3.04 2.27 1.49
N ASP A 7 -3.69 3.01 2.36
CA ASP A 7 -4.34 2.49 3.56
C ASP A 7 -5.58 3.31 3.86
N GLY A 8 -6.48 2.76 4.65
CA GLY A 8 -7.75 3.38 5.04
C GLY A 8 -7.95 3.45 6.54
N GLN A 9 -9.17 3.76 6.96
CA GLN A 9 -9.57 3.92 8.36
C GLN A 9 -8.59 4.84 9.12
N GLY A 10 -7.96 4.37 10.19
CA GLY A 10 -7.01 5.15 10.98
C GLY A 10 -5.57 5.19 10.44
N GLY A 11 -5.26 4.48 9.37
CA GLY A 11 -3.94 4.50 8.72
C GLY A 11 -2.82 3.79 9.47
N LYS A 12 -3.13 2.94 10.46
CA LYS A 12 -2.13 2.28 11.31
C LYS A 12 -1.19 1.37 10.53
N LEU A 13 -1.72 0.56 9.62
CA LEU A 13 -0.90 -0.30 8.76
C LEU A 13 -0.06 0.56 7.80
N GLY A 14 -0.66 1.56 7.17
CA GLY A 14 0.03 2.48 6.28
C GLY A 14 1.18 3.21 6.96
N LYS A 15 0.98 3.67 8.19
CA LYS A 15 2.05 4.24 9.02
C LYS A 15 3.22 3.27 9.16
N THR A 16 2.96 2.04 9.58
CA THR A 16 4.00 1.03 9.78
C THR A 16 4.74 0.71 8.47
N LEU A 17 4.02 0.60 7.36
CA LEU A 17 4.61 0.39 6.04
C LEU A 17 5.52 1.55 5.63
N VAL A 18 5.05 2.80 5.75
CA VAL A 18 5.84 3.99 5.42
C VAL A 18 7.11 4.05 6.25
N GLU A 19 7.01 3.87 7.57
CA GLU A 19 8.18 3.87 8.47
C GLU A 19 9.20 2.80 8.09
N ASN A 20 8.75 1.57 7.83
CA ASN A 20 9.62 0.45 7.47
C ASN A 20 10.28 0.65 6.10
N ILE A 21 9.53 1.13 5.11
CA ILE A 21 10.05 1.41 3.77
C ILE A 21 11.08 2.54 3.84
N LYS A 22 10.76 3.62 4.54
CA LYS A 22 11.67 4.77 4.69
C LYS A 22 12.98 4.38 5.37
N LYS A 23 12.90 3.56 6.40
CA LYS A 23 14.06 3.05 7.13
C LYS A 23 14.93 2.12 6.26
N SER A 24 14.29 1.22 5.50
CA SER A 24 15.00 0.21 4.71
C SER A 24 15.49 0.72 3.36
N PHE A 25 14.80 1.70 2.79
CA PHE A 25 15.04 2.24 1.44
C PHE A 25 14.94 3.76 1.43
N PRO A 26 15.84 4.48 2.14
CA PRO A 26 15.70 5.93 2.34
C PRO A 26 15.80 6.76 1.05
N HIS A 27 16.32 6.19 -0.02
CA HIS A 27 16.47 6.84 -1.34
C HIS A 27 15.21 6.76 -2.21
N LEU A 28 14.22 5.95 -1.81
CA LEU A 28 13.00 5.80 -2.59
C LEU A 28 12.00 6.92 -2.28
N GLU A 29 11.26 7.31 -3.31
CA GLU A 29 10.12 8.17 -3.15
C GLU A 29 8.90 7.37 -2.67
N ILE A 30 8.28 7.81 -1.60
CA ILE A 30 7.06 7.23 -1.06
C ILE A 30 5.89 8.18 -1.32
N MET A 31 4.96 7.74 -2.14
CA MET A 31 3.61 8.33 -2.19
C MET A 31 2.70 7.59 -1.22
N ALA A 32 1.87 8.31 -0.50
CA ALA A 32 0.85 7.73 0.35
C ALA A 32 -0.51 8.33 0.06
N VAL A 33 -1.52 7.50 -0.09
CA VAL A 33 -2.89 7.95 -0.31
C VAL A 33 -3.83 7.23 0.65
N GLY A 34 -4.60 8.02 1.40
CA GLY A 34 -5.68 7.54 2.24
C GLY A 34 -7.04 7.92 1.67
N PRO A 35 -8.10 7.12 1.88
CA PRO A 35 -9.46 7.50 1.50
C PRO A 35 -10.05 8.57 2.43
N ASN A 36 -9.42 8.83 3.57
CA ASN A 36 -9.80 9.83 4.55
C ASN A 36 -8.57 10.59 5.06
N SER A 37 -8.79 11.78 5.64
CA SER A 37 -7.70 12.65 6.09
C SER A 37 -6.93 12.10 7.29
N ALA A 38 -7.56 11.31 8.15
CA ALA A 38 -6.87 10.71 9.30
C ALA A 38 -5.79 9.72 8.84
N ALA A 39 -6.11 8.83 7.90
CA ALA A 39 -5.15 7.90 7.32
C ALA A 39 -4.02 8.64 6.59
N SER A 40 -4.36 9.62 5.77
CA SER A 40 -3.37 10.42 5.03
C SER A 40 -2.41 11.16 5.96
N ASP A 41 -2.92 11.77 7.02
CA ASP A 41 -2.12 12.55 7.96
C ASP A 41 -1.15 11.67 8.76
N VAL A 42 -1.61 10.50 9.18
CA VAL A 42 -0.76 9.52 9.89
C VAL A 42 0.40 9.05 8.99
N MET A 43 0.15 8.77 7.73
CA MET A 43 1.19 8.37 6.77
C MET A 43 2.16 9.52 6.43
N ARG A 44 1.65 10.77 6.39
CA ARG A 44 2.51 11.95 6.23
C ARG A 44 3.49 12.07 7.39
N ARG A 45 3.01 11.97 8.61
CA ARG A 45 3.85 12.03 9.81
C ARG A 45 4.84 10.87 9.91
N ALA A 46 4.52 9.73 9.31
CA ALA A 46 5.42 8.58 9.22
C ALA A 46 6.60 8.80 8.25
N GLY A 47 6.57 9.84 7.42
CA GLY A 47 7.65 10.21 6.53
C GLY A 47 7.41 9.99 5.04
N ALA A 48 6.15 9.80 4.61
CA ALA A 48 5.83 9.76 3.18
C ALA A 48 6.20 11.10 2.51
N ASP A 49 6.80 11.03 1.34
CA ASP A 49 7.30 12.20 0.62
C ASP A 49 6.17 13.00 -0.05
N ARG A 50 5.17 12.31 -0.56
CA ARG A 50 3.95 12.92 -1.14
C ARG A 50 2.72 12.23 -0.58
N VAL A 51 1.74 13.01 -0.18
CA VAL A 51 0.51 12.50 0.43
C VAL A 51 -0.70 13.19 -0.18
N ALA A 52 -1.73 12.40 -0.46
CA ALA A 52 -3.01 12.90 -0.92
C ALA A 52 -4.17 12.08 -0.32
N THR A 53 -5.38 12.58 -0.46
CA THR A 53 -6.57 11.99 0.15
C THR A 53 -7.69 11.84 -0.89
N GLY A 54 -8.29 10.67 -0.94
CA GLY A 54 -9.51 10.43 -1.69
C GLY A 54 -9.35 9.55 -2.92
N GLU A 55 -10.46 9.35 -3.63
CA GLU A 55 -10.56 8.43 -4.76
C GLU A 55 -9.67 8.83 -5.94
N ASN A 56 -9.78 10.07 -6.40
CA ASN A 56 -9.01 10.48 -7.56
C ASN A 56 -7.50 10.41 -7.36
N PRO A 57 -6.93 10.80 -6.21
CA PRO A 57 -5.52 10.59 -5.93
C PRO A 57 -5.07 9.13 -6.00
N VAL A 58 -5.89 8.17 -5.57
CA VAL A 58 -5.58 6.72 -5.75
C VAL A 58 -5.47 6.40 -7.24
N ILE A 59 -6.44 6.82 -8.05
CA ILE A 59 -6.47 6.57 -9.50
C ILE A 59 -5.22 7.16 -10.17
N VAL A 60 -4.89 8.40 -9.84
CA VAL A 60 -3.74 9.10 -10.44
C VAL A 60 -2.43 8.47 -10.00
N ALA A 61 -2.25 8.21 -8.71
CA ALA A 61 -1.02 7.64 -8.17
C ALA A 61 -0.74 6.22 -8.70
N CYS A 62 -1.77 5.41 -8.90
CA CYS A 62 -1.63 4.07 -9.48
C CYS A 62 -1.03 4.06 -10.89
N ARG A 63 -1.11 5.18 -11.64
CA ARG A 63 -0.58 5.28 -13.00
C ARG A 63 0.94 5.37 -13.04
N SER A 64 1.55 5.91 -11.99
CA SER A 64 2.99 6.22 -11.96
C SER A 64 3.79 5.36 -10.97
N ALA A 65 3.15 4.62 -10.09
CA ALA A 65 3.81 3.76 -9.13
C ALA A 65 4.43 2.53 -9.79
N GLN A 66 5.59 2.10 -9.31
CA GLN A 66 6.20 0.82 -9.68
C GLN A 66 5.79 -0.30 -8.74
N ILE A 67 5.56 0.03 -7.47
CA ILE A 67 5.06 -0.90 -6.46
C ILE A 67 3.90 -0.25 -5.72
N ILE A 68 2.81 -0.99 -5.54
CA ILE A 68 1.69 -0.62 -4.67
C ILE A 68 1.68 -1.56 -3.48
N VAL A 69 1.61 -1.01 -2.28
CA VAL A 69 1.54 -1.80 -1.04
C VAL A 69 0.44 -1.28 -0.13
N GLY A 70 -0.28 -2.19 0.50
CA GLY A 70 -1.34 -1.87 1.44
C GLY A 70 -2.12 -3.12 1.85
N PRO A 71 -3.19 -2.96 2.66
CA PRO A 71 -4.05 -4.08 2.98
C PRO A 71 -4.71 -4.63 1.70
N ILE A 72 -5.00 -5.92 1.68
CA ILE A 72 -5.62 -6.55 0.50
C ILE A 72 -6.95 -5.89 0.11
N GLY A 73 -7.64 -5.29 1.07
CA GLY A 73 -8.89 -4.57 0.84
C GLY A 73 -8.79 -3.42 -0.15
N ILE A 74 -7.61 -2.86 -0.41
CA ILE A 74 -7.46 -1.78 -1.40
C ILE A 74 -7.76 -2.23 -2.84
N ALA A 75 -7.73 -3.54 -3.09
CA ALA A 75 -8.06 -4.13 -4.39
C ALA A 75 -9.47 -4.76 -4.41
N ILE A 76 -10.26 -4.59 -3.34
CA ILE A 76 -11.60 -5.15 -3.20
C ILE A 76 -12.61 -4.00 -3.13
N ALA A 77 -13.54 -3.97 -4.07
CA ALA A 77 -14.60 -2.95 -4.10
C ALA A 77 -15.41 -2.96 -2.80
N ASP A 78 -15.69 -1.77 -2.28
CA ASP A 78 -16.45 -1.53 -1.06
C ASP A 78 -15.83 -2.08 0.24
N ALA A 79 -14.57 -2.50 0.20
CA ALA A 79 -13.83 -2.88 1.40
C ALA A 79 -13.61 -1.69 2.35
N LEU A 80 -13.20 -1.98 3.58
CA LEU A 80 -12.98 -0.99 4.64
C LEU A 80 -14.23 -0.11 4.89
N MET A 81 -15.38 -0.77 5.07
CA MET A 81 -16.67 -0.11 5.28
C MET A 81 -17.08 0.86 4.15
N GLY A 82 -16.71 0.54 2.91
CA GLY A 82 -17.00 1.36 1.75
C GLY A 82 -15.99 2.46 1.48
N GLU A 83 -14.94 2.60 2.28
CA GLU A 83 -13.89 3.60 2.01
C GLU A 83 -13.19 3.36 0.66
N ILE A 84 -13.03 2.08 0.28
CA ILE A 84 -12.48 1.72 -1.01
C ILE A 84 -13.60 1.61 -2.02
N SER A 85 -13.77 2.65 -2.81
CA SER A 85 -14.77 2.64 -3.89
C SER A 85 -14.41 1.62 -4.99
N PRO A 86 -15.40 1.18 -5.78
CA PRO A 86 -15.12 0.34 -6.95
C PRO A 86 -14.07 0.94 -7.90
N ALA A 87 -14.08 2.26 -8.10
CA ALA A 87 -13.09 2.94 -8.93
C ALA A 87 -11.68 2.86 -8.35
N MET A 88 -11.52 3.00 -7.04
CA MET A 88 -10.24 2.83 -6.35
C MET A 88 -9.73 1.40 -6.48
N ALA A 89 -10.55 0.41 -6.16
CA ALA A 89 -10.20 -1.00 -6.28
C ALA A 89 -9.79 -1.37 -7.71
N ASN A 90 -10.53 -0.89 -8.70
CA ASN A 90 -10.20 -1.09 -10.11
C ASN A 90 -8.86 -0.44 -10.48
N ALA A 91 -8.58 0.76 -10.02
CA ALA A 91 -7.30 1.43 -10.30
C ALA A 91 -6.11 0.64 -9.74
N VAL A 92 -6.22 0.11 -8.53
CA VAL A 92 -5.20 -0.74 -7.92
C VAL A 92 -5.05 -2.05 -8.70
N ALA A 93 -6.15 -2.75 -8.97
CA ALA A 93 -6.15 -4.06 -9.61
C ALA A 93 -5.66 -4.02 -11.05
N SER A 94 -5.97 -2.96 -11.80
CA SER A 94 -5.60 -2.79 -13.21
C SER A 94 -4.27 -2.07 -13.43
N SER A 95 -3.62 -1.59 -12.37
CA SER A 95 -2.32 -0.93 -12.47
C SER A 95 -1.24 -1.87 -13.00
N ASN A 96 -0.29 -1.32 -13.75
CA ASN A 96 0.93 -2.02 -14.16
C ASN A 96 1.94 -2.18 -13.03
N ALA A 97 1.74 -1.52 -11.88
CA ALA A 97 2.59 -1.67 -10.71
C ALA A 97 2.53 -3.09 -10.14
N TYR A 98 3.63 -3.53 -9.56
CA TYR A 98 3.61 -4.75 -8.76
C TYR A 98 2.87 -4.50 -7.45
N ARG A 99 1.94 -5.38 -7.08
CA ARG A 99 1.12 -5.23 -5.87
C ARG A 99 1.61 -6.15 -4.76
N VAL A 100 1.91 -5.58 -3.61
CA VAL A 100 2.21 -6.31 -2.37
C VAL A 100 1.05 -6.07 -1.41
N LEU A 101 0.20 -7.06 -1.27
CA LEU A 101 -1.06 -6.94 -0.52
C LEU A 101 -0.94 -7.67 0.81
N ILE A 102 -1.21 -6.94 1.89
CA ILE A 102 -1.17 -7.45 3.26
C ILE A 102 -2.56 -8.03 3.59
N PRO A 103 -2.68 -9.30 4.01
CA PRO A 103 -3.97 -9.91 4.33
C PRO A 103 -4.48 -9.45 5.70
N MET A 104 -4.78 -8.16 5.82
CA MET A 104 -5.32 -7.52 7.02
C MET A 104 -6.64 -6.82 6.71
N ASN A 105 -7.46 -6.61 7.74
CA ASN A 105 -8.79 -5.97 7.63
C ASN A 105 -9.72 -6.70 6.67
N LEU A 106 -9.73 -8.02 6.76
CA LEU A 106 -10.50 -8.90 5.88
C LEU A 106 -11.94 -9.08 6.40
N CYS A 107 -12.83 -8.17 6.00
CA CYS A 107 -14.27 -8.33 6.24
C CYS A 107 -14.84 -9.37 5.26
N SER A 108 -15.48 -10.42 5.80
CA SER A 108 -16.15 -11.47 5.00
C SER A 108 -15.26 -12.09 3.90
N THR A 109 -13.93 -12.10 4.13
CA THR A 109 -12.95 -12.61 3.16
C THR A 109 -11.91 -13.47 3.89
N TYR A 110 -11.67 -14.65 3.38
CA TYR A 110 -10.63 -15.55 3.87
C TYR A 110 -9.56 -15.73 2.78
N VAL A 111 -8.31 -15.55 3.13
CA VAL A 111 -7.18 -15.79 2.23
C VAL A 111 -6.56 -17.14 2.57
N ALA A 112 -6.77 -18.12 1.69
CA ALA A 112 -6.24 -19.47 1.89
C ALA A 112 -4.70 -19.47 1.90
N GLY A 113 -4.11 -20.29 2.73
CA GLY A 113 -2.66 -20.43 2.83
C GLY A 113 -1.96 -19.39 3.70
N VAL A 114 -2.70 -18.42 4.23
CA VAL A 114 -2.14 -17.43 5.17
C VAL A 114 -2.35 -17.90 6.61
N ASP A 115 -1.27 -18.28 7.26
CA ASP A 115 -1.23 -18.73 8.66
C ASP A 115 -0.03 -18.12 9.37
N LYS A 116 0.05 -16.79 9.38
CA LYS A 116 1.16 -16.04 9.99
C LYS A 116 0.65 -14.94 10.91
N LYS A 117 1.41 -14.64 11.97
CA LYS A 117 1.19 -13.46 12.80
C LYS A 117 1.46 -12.17 11.99
N SER A 118 0.80 -11.07 12.36
CA SER A 118 0.92 -9.77 11.67
C SER A 118 2.37 -9.30 11.48
N SER A 119 3.24 -9.48 12.49
CA SER A 119 4.66 -9.12 12.39
C SER A 119 5.39 -9.96 11.34
N ALA A 120 5.14 -11.26 11.27
CA ALA A 120 5.75 -12.14 10.27
C ALA A 120 5.26 -11.83 8.85
N ILE A 121 3.99 -11.42 8.70
CA ILE A 121 3.42 -11.00 7.42
C ILE A 121 4.09 -9.69 6.94
N LEU A 122 4.30 -8.73 7.84
CA LEU A 122 5.00 -7.48 7.51
C LEU A 122 6.46 -7.75 7.13
N ASP A 123 7.15 -8.60 7.84
CA ASP A 123 8.53 -8.98 7.52
C ASP A 123 8.62 -9.67 6.15
N ASP A 124 7.68 -10.54 5.84
CA ASP A 124 7.57 -11.20 4.54
C ASP A 124 7.34 -10.17 3.42
N ALA A 125 6.42 -9.23 3.62
CA ALA A 125 6.16 -8.16 2.66
C ALA A 125 7.40 -7.29 2.42
N MET A 126 8.10 -6.89 3.48
CA MET A 126 9.32 -6.08 3.37
C MET A 126 10.46 -6.82 2.66
N ALA A 127 10.63 -8.12 2.93
CA ALA A 127 11.60 -8.95 2.22
C ALA A 127 11.26 -9.07 0.73
N HIS A 128 9.97 -9.20 0.41
CA HIS A 128 9.52 -9.27 -0.98
C HIS A 128 9.72 -7.93 -1.72
N ILE A 129 9.41 -6.80 -1.08
CA ILE A 129 9.68 -5.47 -1.63
C ILE A 129 11.18 -5.32 -1.93
N ARG A 130 12.05 -5.73 -1.03
CA ARG A 130 13.50 -5.71 -1.26
C ARG A 130 13.89 -6.51 -2.50
N SER A 131 13.39 -7.72 -2.63
CA SER A 131 13.65 -8.59 -3.80
C SER A 131 13.18 -7.95 -5.11
N LEU A 132 12.01 -7.31 -5.11
CA LEU A 132 11.49 -6.59 -6.27
C LEU A 132 12.39 -5.41 -6.67
N LEU A 133 12.83 -4.63 -5.71
CA LEU A 133 13.71 -3.48 -5.95
C LEU A 133 15.03 -3.90 -6.55
N GLU A 134 15.67 -4.92 -5.97
CA GLU A 134 16.92 -5.48 -6.51
C GLU A 134 16.75 -5.99 -7.96
N GLY A 135 15.62 -6.63 -8.25
CA GLY A 135 15.30 -7.10 -9.61
C GLY A 135 15.05 -5.96 -10.60
N MET A 136 14.52 -4.83 -10.14
CA MET A 136 14.26 -3.65 -10.98
C MET A 136 15.52 -2.83 -11.25
N GLU A 137 16.42 -2.72 -10.26
CA GLU A 137 17.70 -2.01 -10.38
C GLU A 137 18.70 -2.73 -11.29
N ASN A 138 18.62 -4.06 -11.38
CA ASN A 138 19.51 -4.91 -12.18
C ASN A 138 18.99 -5.17 -13.61
N LYS A 139 17.91 -4.54 -14.05
CA LYS A 139 17.49 -4.63 -15.45
C LYS A 139 18.35 -3.68 -16.31
N PRO A 140 18.95 -4.21 -17.40
CA PRO A 140 19.73 -3.39 -18.33
C PRO A 140 18.87 -2.33 -19.02
#